data_7685e2648855a9b43e312ff639101417
#
_entry.id   7685e2648855a9b43e312ff639101417
#
_cell.length_a   1.000
_cell.length_b   1.000
_cell.length_c   1.000
_cell.angle_alpha   90.00
_cell.angle_beta   90.00
_cell.angle_gamma   90.00
#
_symmetry.space_group_name_H-M   'P 1'
#
loop_
_entity.id
_entity.type
_entity.pdbx_description
1 polymer ?
#
loop_
_entity_poly.entity_id
_entity_poly.type
_entity_poly.pdbx_seq_one_letter_code
_entity_poly.pdbx_strand_id
1 'polypeptide(L)'
;MLPPHRRIGVRFANGGKALKRIDLNVDIGEGFPFDRELLKFATSANIGLGEHAGSRELTTETVAYCREAGLRVGAHPGYPHRASMGRDPIPEGEHKVYFDSIFVQCQWFAAMYAPDYLKPHGGFYNDTAVVLPEGWRTENDAPTPYGQEGIFLSKHPGVQFLMMLLRVYKLPLMGLDRTSHAEVARRAGKGFIKEGFADRLYRDNGTLMPRDRPGAVIKDPDRVAEQVRRLAPKVDSICLHGDGPDCLQFAERVRKTLEDAGYEVGA
;
A
#
# COMPACT_ATOMS: atom_id res chain seq x y z
N MET A 1 -12.59 -13.60 24.38
CA MET A 1 -13.62 -14.06 23.44
C MET A 1 -13.35 -13.34 22.13
N LEU A 2 -13.05 -14.05 21.05
CA LEU A 2 -12.93 -13.48 19.73
C LEU A 2 -14.32 -13.09 19.21
N PRO A 3 -14.50 -11.93 18.56
CA PRO A 3 -15.78 -11.56 17.99
C PRO A 3 -16.15 -12.51 16.84
N PRO A 4 -17.46 -12.77 16.61
CA PRO A 4 -17.90 -13.70 15.59
C PRO A 4 -17.54 -13.17 14.20
N HIS A 5 -16.95 -14.02 13.37
CA HIS A 5 -16.72 -13.78 11.96
C HIS A 5 -18.00 -13.33 11.28
N ARG A 6 -18.06 -12.09 10.79
CA ARG A 6 -19.18 -11.64 9.94
C ARG A 6 -19.18 -12.51 8.68
N ARG A 7 -20.28 -13.23 8.46
CA ARG A 7 -20.55 -13.92 7.20
C ARG A 7 -20.63 -12.86 6.09
N ILE A 8 -19.71 -12.95 5.15
CA ILE A 8 -19.68 -12.10 3.96
C ILE A 8 -20.87 -12.50 3.09
N GLY A 9 -21.91 -11.66 3.08
CA GLY A 9 -23.03 -11.81 2.15
C GLY A 9 -22.57 -11.44 0.75
N VAL A 10 -22.65 -12.37 -0.19
CA VAL A 10 -22.41 -12.09 -1.62
C VAL A 10 -23.57 -11.25 -2.14
N ARG A 11 -23.31 -10.01 -2.59
CA ARG A 11 -24.30 -9.24 -3.33
C ARG A 11 -24.27 -9.63 -4.81
N PHE A 12 -25.44 -9.75 -5.42
CA PHE A 12 -25.59 -10.07 -6.83
C PHE A 12 -26.04 -8.84 -7.60
N ALA A 13 -25.42 -8.58 -8.77
CA ALA A 13 -25.96 -7.64 -9.75
C ALA A 13 -27.28 -8.19 -10.32
N ASN A 14 -28.14 -7.30 -10.86
CA ASN A 14 -29.33 -7.70 -11.61
C ASN A 14 -28.92 -8.65 -12.76
N GLY A 15 -29.16 -9.96 -12.57
CA GLY A 15 -28.73 -11.01 -13.49
C GLY A 15 -27.94 -12.16 -12.88
N GLY A 16 -27.77 -12.19 -11.52
CA GLY A 16 -27.22 -13.36 -10.81
C GLY A 16 -25.69 -13.53 -10.85
N LYS A 17 -24.95 -12.58 -11.44
CA LYS A 17 -23.47 -12.63 -11.44
C LYS A 17 -22.93 -11.98 -10.17
N ALA A 18 -22.09 -12.68 -9.43
CA ALA A 18 -21.40 -12.10 -8.27
C ALA A 18 -20.55 -10.90 -8.71
N LEU A 19 -20.70 -9.75 -8.02
CA LEU A 19 -19.87 -8.59 -8.27
C LEU A 19 -18.43 -8.91 -7.88
N LYS A 20 -17.46 -8.48 -8.69
CA LYS A 20 -16.05 -8.51 -8.29
C LYS A 20 -15.85 -7.48 -7.18
N ARG A 21 -15.20 -7.90 -6.08
CA ARG A 21 -14.81 -6.98 -5.02
C ARG A 21 -13.48 -6.31 -5.35
N ILE A 22 -13.36 -5.05 -4.95
CA ILE A 22 -12.13 -4.28 -5.03
C ILE A 22 -12.03 -3.37 -3.81
N ASP A 23 -10.87 -3.33 -3.20
CA ASP A 23 -10.56 -2.45 -2.08
C ASP A 23 -10.21 -1.04 -2.58
N LEU A 24 -10.62 0.00 -1.84
CA LEU A 24 -10.17 1.38 -2.03
C LEU A 24 -9.42 1.80 -0.78
N ASN A 25 -8.11 1.99 -0.90
CA ASN A 25 -7.24 2.37 0.20
C ASN A 25 -6.79 3.83 0.10
N VAL A 26 -6.58 4.46 1.26
CA VAL A 26 -6.11 5.85 1.39
C VAL A 26 -4.97 5.93 2.39
N ASP A 27 -3.98 6.82 2.10
CA ASP A 27 -2.91 7.14 3.05
C ASP A 27 -3.39 8.28 3.93
N ILE A 28 -3.43 8.09 5.26
CA ILE A 28 -3.95 9.03 6.25
C ILE A 28 -3.17 8.96 7.58
N GLY A 29 -3.50 9.85 8.52
CA GLY A 29 -2.74 9.98 9.77
C GLY A 29 -1.44 10.73 9.57
N GLU A 30 -1.32 11.46 8.47
CA GLU A 30 -0.15 12.23 8.08
C GLU A 30 -0.30 13.72 8.41
N GLY A 31 -1.46 14.14 8.92
CA GLY A 31 -1.75 15.51 9.33
C GLY A 31 -2.40 16.36 8.24
N PHE A 32 -2.99 15.74 7.23
CA PHE A 32 -3.80 16.44 6.23
C PHE A 32 -5.24 16.66 6.70
N PRO A 33 -5.92 17.74 6.25
CA PRO A 33 -7.19 18.16 6.84
C PRO A 33 -8.38 17.25 6.51
N PHE A 34 -8.27 16.37 5.51
CA PHE A 34 -9.40 15.60 4.97
C PHE A 34 -9.40 14.12 5.35
N ASP A 35 -8.56 13.69 6.29
CA ASP A 35 -8.40 12.28 6.67
C ASP A 35 -9.75 11.64 7.05
N ARG A 36 -10.57 12.33 7.86
CA ARG A 36 -11.89 11.79 8.29
C ARG A 36 -12.91 11.73 7.17
N GLU A 37 -12.93 12.73 6.28
CA GLU A 37 -13.84 12.79 5.14
C GLU A 37 -13.54 11.70 4.11
N LEU A 38 -12.26 11.36 3.92
CA LEU A 38 -11.82 10.30 3.02
C LEU A 38 -12.34 8.91 3.43
N LEU A 39 -12.58 8.66 4.73
CA LEU A 39 -13.12 7.39 5.21
C LEU A 39 -14.50 7.05 4.65
N LYS A 40 -15.27 8.05 4.21
CA LYS A 40 -16.58 7.83 3.58
C LYS A 40 -16.48 7.05 2.26
N PHE A 41 -15.33 7.13 1.62
CA PHE A 41 -15.07 6.52 0.31
C PHE A 41 -14.21 5.26 0.41
N ALA A 42 -13.30 5.21 1.38
CA ALA A 42 -12.31 4.15 1.56
C ALA A 42 -12.89 2.88 2.22
N THR A 43 -12.19 1.77 2.03
CA THR A 43 -12.45 0.49 2.70
C THR A 43 -11.22 -0.01 3.47
N SER A 44 -10.05 0.57 3.19
CA SER A 44 -8.80 0.36 3.92
C SER A 44 -8.09 1.70 4.13
N ALA A 45 -7.37 1.82 5.23
CA ALA A 45 -6.58 2.99 5.60
C ALA A 45 -5.13 2.59 5.90
N ASN A 46 -4.18 3.24 5.23
CA ASN A 46 -2.76 3.09 5.50
C ASN A 46 -2.37 4.19 6.47
N ILE A 47 -2.12 3.81 7.73
CA ILE A 47 -1.94 4.77 8.81
C ILE A 47 -0.48 5.18 8.96
N GLY A 48 -0.17 6.47 8.80
CA GLY A 48 1.15 7.03 9.06
C GLY A 48 1.57 6.81 10.51
N LEU A 49 2.84 6.45 10.73
CA LEU A 49 3.35 6.02 12.05
C LEU A 49 4.12 7.12 12.79
N GLY A 50 3.96 8.38 12.37
CA GLY A 50 4.46 9.56 13.06
C GLY A 50 5.89 9.98 12.73
N GLU A 51 6.66 9.18 11.98
CA GLU A 51 8.06 9.51 11.67
C GLU A 51 8.21 10.34 10.39
N HIS A 52 7.58 9.95 9.30
CA HIS A 52 7.63 10.71 8.04
C HIS A 52 6.65 11.89 8.04
N ALA A 53 5.51 11.75 8.72
CA ALA A 53 4.45 12.76 8.86
C ALA A 53 3.58 12.47 10.08
N GLY A 54 2.70 13.41 10.47
CA GLY A 54 1.82 13.23 11.62
C GLY A 54 2.55 13.12 12.96
N SER A 55 1.97 12.37 13.90
CA SER A 55 2.56 12.05 15.21
C SER A 55 1.97 10.74 15.74
N ARG A 56 2.52 10.19 16.83
CA ARG A 56 1.95 8.99 17.48
C ARG A 56 0.56 9.23 18.05
N GLU A 57 0.29 10.44 18.55
CA GLU A 57 -1.03 10.84 19.03
C GLU A 57 -2.04 10.85 17.88
N LEU A 58 -1.69 11.47 16.75
CA LEU A 58 -2.52 11.47 15.55
C LEU A 58 -2.73 10.05 15.01
N THR A 59 -1.68 9.22 14.98
CA THR A 59 -1.80 7.79 14.61
C THR A 59 -2.84 7.07 15.48
N THR A 60 -2.78 7.28 16.80
CA THR A 60 -3.72 6.67 17.75
C THR A 60 -5.16 7.09 17.48
N GLU A 61 -5.39 8.39 17.31
CA GLU A 61 -6.71 8.94 16.97
C GLU A 61 -7.20 8.39 15.63
N THR A 62 -6.33 8.36 14.61
CA THR A 62 -6.65 7.87 13.28
C THR A 62 -7.07 6.40 13.29
N VAL A 63 -6.33 5.55 14.00
CA VAL A 63 -6.71 4.13 14.14
C VAL A 63 -8.09 3.98 14.79
N ALA A 64 -8.37 4.77 15.84
CA ALA A 64 -9.64 4.67 16.54
C ALA A 64 -10.83 4.94 15.61
N TYR A 65 -10.83 6.03 14.88
CA TYR A 65 -11.95 6.36 13.98
C TYR A 65 -12.00 5.46 12.73
N CYS A 66 -10.87 4.94 12.22
CA CYS A 66 -10.89 3.94 11.16
C CYS A 66 -11.55 2.63 11.60
N ARG A 67 -11.21 2.16 12.80
CA ARG A 67 -11.84 0.94 13.37
C ARG A 67 -13.34 1.15 13.66
N GLU A 68 -13.73 2.32 14.16
CA GLU A 68 -15.13 2.68 14.36
C GLU A 68 -15.91 2.68 13.02
N ALA A 69 -15.31 3.20 11.96
CA ALA A 69 -15.86 3.17 10.62
C ALA A 69 -15.83 1.79 9.95
N GLY A 70 -15.18 0.80 10.57
CA GLY A 70 -15.11 -0.58 10.08
C GLY A 70 -14.12 -0.80 8.94
N LEU A 71 -13.13 0.09 8.78
CA LEU A 71 -12.09 -0.04 7.77
C LEU A 71 -11.02 -1.06 8.20
N ARG A 72 -10.36 -1.66 7.21
CA ARG A 72 -9.08 -2.34 7.45
C ARG A 72 -8.00 -1.31 7.75
N VAL A 73 -7.12 -1.63 8.68
CA VAL A 73 -6.05 -0.74 9.14
C VAL A 73 -4.69 -1.33 8.79
N GLY A 74 -3.96 -0.68 7.90
CA GLY A 74 -2.61 -1.04 7.51
C GLY A 74 -1.55 -0.22 8.24
N ALA A 75 -0.43 -0.86 8.60
CA ALA A 75 0.76 -0.15 9.05
C ALA A 75 1.45 0.52 7.86
N HIS A 76 1.70 1.83 7.94
CA HIS A 76 2.30 2.63 6.86
C HIS A 76 3.64 3.26 7.29
N PRO A 77 4.69 2.42 7.54
CA PRO A 77 5.99 2.91 7.96
C PRO A 77 6.71 3.62 6.83
N GLY A 78 7.36 4.74 7.15
CA GLY A 78 8.16 5.53 6.21
C GLY A 78 9.53 5.89 6.76
N TYR A 79 10.42 6.33 5.87
CA TYR A 79 11.73 6.83 6.26
C TYR A 79 11.61 8.06 7.19
N PRO A 80 12.48 8.21 8.21
CA PRO A 80 12.37 9.25 9.24
C PRO A 80 12.87 10.61 8.74
N HIS A 81 12.45 11.06 7.58
CA HIS A 81 12.85 12.34 6.97
C HIS A 81 11.62 13.21 6.68
N ARG A 82 11.19 13.97 7.67
CA ARG A 82 9.94 14.76 7.62
C ARG A 82 9.92 15.84 6.54
N ALA A 83 11.06 16.46 6.25
CA ALA A 83 11.14 17.54 5.25
C ALA A 83 10.72 17.08 3.85
N SER A 84 10.99 15.83 3.50
CA SER A 84 10.55 15.20 2.25
C SER A 84 9.37 14.26 2.43
N MET A 85 8.76 14.20 3.62
CA MET A 85 7.75 13.22 3.99
C MET A 85 8.23 11.78 3.72
N GLY A 86 9.48 11.45 4.09
CA GLY A 86 10.05 10.12 3.91
C GLY A 86 10.19 9.66 2.45
N ARG A 87 10.23 10.61 1.49
CA ARG A 87 10.26 10.28 0.05
C ARG A 87 11.67 10.24 -0.54
N ASP A 88 12.64 10.87 0.12
CA ASP A 88 14.03 10.88 -0.33
C ASP A 88 14.69 9.50 -0.15
N PRO A 89 15.67 9.17 -1.00
CA PRO A 89 16.47 7.97 -0.83
C PRO A 89 17.27 8.00 0.47
N ILE A 90 17.65 6.83 0.97
CA ILE A 90 18.52 6.72 2.16
C ILE A 90 19.91 7.28 1.80
N PRO A 91 20.47 8.23 2.60
CA PRO A 91 21.84 8.68 2.40
C PRO A 91 22.83 7.51 2.53
N GLU A 92 23.96 7.64 1.82
CA GLU A 92 25.00 6.62 1.87
C GLU A 92 25.51 6.40 3.31
N GLY A 93 25.58 5.14 3.72
CA GLY A 93 26.00 4.74 5.07
C GLY A 93 24.91 4.80 6.15
N GLU A 94 23.72 5.36 5.88
CA GLU A 94 22.68 5.55 6.89
C GLU A 94 21.61 4.43 6.93
N HIS A 95 21.75 3.38 6.15
CA HIS A 95 20.76 2.30 6.08
C HIS A 95 20.34 1.76 7.45
N LYS A 96 21.31 1.61 8.37
CA LYS A 96 21.03 1.10 9.71
C LYS A 96 20.06 2.01 10.48
N VAL A 97 20.28 3.31 10.47
CA VAL A 97 19.46 4.30 11.19
C VAL A 97 18.04 4.30 10.63
N TYR A 98 17.88 4.25 9.31
CA TYR A 98 16.59 4.23 8.64
C TYR A 98 15.81 2.94 8.91
N PHE A 99 16.50 1.78 8.85
CA PHE A 99 15.86 0.50 9.12
C PHE A 99 15.51 0.31 10.59
N ASP A 100 16.35 0.76 11.52
CA ASP A 100 16.04 0.78 12.94
C ASP A 100 14.79 1.63 13.23
N SER A 101 14.68 2.81 12.61
CA SER A 101 13.49 3.65 12.73
C SER A 101 12.23 2.94 12.24
N ILE A 102 12.26 2.36 11.04
CA ILE A 102 11.11 1.61 10.50
C ILE A 102 10.75 0.41 11.39
N PHE A 103 11.76 -0.30 11.91
CA PHE A 103 11.52 -1.42 12.82
C PHE A 103 10.78 -0.96 14.08
N VAL A 104 11.22 0.14 14.69
CA VAL A 104 10.58 0.72 15.89
C VAL A 104 9.15 1.19 15.59
N GLN A 105 8.91 1.81 14.43
CA GLN A 105 7.57 2.18 13.98
C GLN A 105 6.65 0.95 13.92
N CYS A 106 7.09 -0.10 13.23
CA CYS A 106 6.32 -1.34 13.07
C CYS A 106 6.10 -2.05 14.41
N GLN A 107 7.13 -2.11 15.27
CA GLN A 107 7.07 -2.74 16.59
C GLN A 107 6.03 -2.07 17.48
N TRP A 108 6.09 -0.74 17.59
CA TRP A 108 5.13 0.02 18.36
C TRP A 108 3.70 -0.16 17.82
N PHE A 109 3.51 0.00 16.53
CA PHE A 109 2.18 -0.06 15.92
C PHE A 109 1.56 -1.46 16.02
N ALA A 110 2.33 -2.51 15.74
CA ALA A 110 1.85 -3.89 15.83
C ALA A 110 1.49 -4.29 17.28
N ALA A 111 2.26 -3.81 18.27
CA ALA A 111 1.98 -4.08 19.68
C ALA A 111 0.68 -3.41 20.16
N MET A 112 0.34 -2.24 19.62
CA MET A 112 -0.80 -1.45 20.07
C MET A 112 -2.10 -1.73 19.31
N TYR A 113 -2.04 -2.01 18.00
CA TYR A 113 -3.24 -1.90 17.14
C TYR A 113 -3.55 -3.12 16.28
N ALA A 114 -2.71 -4.14 16.28
CA ALA A 114 -2.89 -5.36 15.47
C ALA A 114 -3.30 -5.04 14.01
N PRO A 115 -2.39 -4.50 13.17
CA PRO A 115 -2.70 -4.11 11.80
C PRO A 115 -3.11 -5.31 10.94
N ASP A 116 -3.94 -5.05 9.93
CA ASP A 116 -4.43 -6.07 8.99
C ASP A 116 -3.41 -6.38 7.89
N TYR A 117 -2.50 -5.43 7.58
CA TYR A 117 -1.46 -5.55 6.57
C TYR A 117 -0.36 -4.50 6.78
N LEU A 118 0.73 -4.63 6.03
CA LEU A 118 1.80 -3.64 5.95
C LEU A 118 1.84 -3.07 4.53
N LYS A 119 1.92 -1.75 4.42
CA LYS A 119 2.19 -1.01 3.19
C LYS A 119 3.33 -0.02 3.47
N PRO A 120 4.53 -0.18 2.86
CA PRO A 120 5.60 0.81 2.99
C PRO A 120 5.16 2.20 2.50
N HIS A 121 5.71 3.28 3.07
CA HIS A 121 5.48 4.64 2.61
C HIS A 121 6.65 5.16 1.75
N GLY A 122 6.34 6.01 0.78
CA GLY A 122 7.28 6.94 0.13
C GLY A 122 8.55 6.28 -0.43
N GLY A 123 9.72 6.72 0.06
CA GLY A 123 11.03 6.18 -0.33
C GLY A 123 11.14 4.69 -0.05
N PHE A 124 10.70 4.25 1.14
CA PHE A 124 10.73 2.84 1.50
C PHE A 124 9.88 1.97 0.55
N TYR A 125 8.72 2.46 0.10
CA TYR A 125 7.92 1.76 -0.90
C TYR A 125 8.67 1.64 -2.25
N ASN A 126 9.20 2.75 -2.74
CA ASN A 126 9.86 2.79 -4.05
C ASN A 126 11.18 2.00 -4.08
N ASP A 127 11.99 2.09 -3.02
CA ASP A 127 13.27 1.39 -2.91
C ASP A 127 13.10 -0.13 -2.78
N THR A 128 11.93 -0.56 -2.29
CA THR A 128 11.59 -1.97 -2.16
C THR A 128 10.72 -2.52 -3.29
N ALA A 129 10.23 -1.68 -4.21
CA ALA A 129 9.51 -2.07 -5.42
C ALA A 129 10.46 -2.26 -6.62
N VAL A 130 11.48 -3.09 -6.46
CA VAL A 130 12.49 -3.34 -7.49
C VAL A 130 11.92 -4.24 -8.59
N VAL A 131 12.12 -3.86 -9.86
CA VAL A 131 11.74 -4.71 -10.99
C VAL A 131 12.56 -5.99 -10.98
N LEU A 132 11.88 -7.11 -11.06
CA LEU A 132 12.55 -8.40 -11.11
C LEU A 132 13.25 -8.60 -12.48
N PRO A 133 14.43 -9.21 -12.51
CA PRO A 133 15.13 -9.51 -13.76
C PRO A 133 14.28 -10.32 -14.73
N GLU A 134 14.50 -10.16 -16.02
CA GLU A 134 13.91 -11.01 -17.05
C GLU A 134 14.23 -12.49 -16.79
N GLY A 135 13.22 -13.35 -16.93
CA GLY A 135 13.36 -14.77 -16.61
C GLY A 135 13.31 -15.10 -15.11
N TRP A 136 12.97 -14.12 -14.25
CA TRP A 136 12.72 -14.39 -12.84
C TRP A 136 11.59 -15.41 -12.68
N ARG A 137 11.88 -16.52 -12.01
CA ARG A 137 10.94 -17.64 -11.89
C ARG A 137 10.03 -17.47 -10.67
N THR A 138 8.75 -17.78 -10.87
CA THR A 138 7.72 -17.80 -9.82
C THR A 138 7.45 -19.24 -9.34
N GLU A 139 6.51 -19.44 -8.42
CA GLU A 139 6.23 -20.69 -7.70
C GLU A 139 6.09 -21.98 -8.52
N ASN A 140 5.74 -21.86 -9.80
CA ASN A 140 5.53 -23.03 -10.68
C ASN A 140 6.82 -23.55 -11.33
N ASP A 141 7.93 -22.89 -11.09
CA ASP A 141 9.23 -23.24 -11.66
C ASP A 141 10.10 -23.98 -10.64
N ALA A 142 10.85 -24.98 -11.10
CA ALA A 142 11.79 -25.71 -10.25
C ALA A 142 12.74 -24.74 -9.51
N PRO A 143 13.14 -25.03 -8.27
CA PRO A 143 14.00 -24.14 -7.49
C PRO A 143 15.25 -23.80 -8.29
N THR A 144 15.50 -22.50 -8.51
CA THR A 144 16.75 -22.05 -9.11
C THR A 144 17.92 -22.39 -8.17
N PRO A 145 19.09 -22.74 -8.70
CA PRO A 145 20.27 -22.86 -7.86
C PRO A 145 20.45 -21.57 -7.06
N TYR A 146 20.75 -21.67 -5.79
CA TYR A 146 20.83 -20.62 -4.76
C TYR A 146 21.58 -19.32 -5.14
N GLY A 147 22.27 -19.29 -6.30
CA GLY A 147 23.15 -18.21 -6.69
C GLY A 147 22.49 -16.92 -7.13
N GLN A 148 21.52 -16.97 -8.05
CA GLN A 148 20.98 -15.73 -8.68
C GLN A 148 20.06 -14.95 -7.75
N GLU A 149 19.25 -15.64 -6.98
CA GLU A 149 18.27 -15.04 -6.06
C GLU A 149 18.95 -14.43 -4.83
N GLY A 150 19.95 -15.14 -4.26
CA GLY A 150 20.76 -14.62 -3.16
C GLY A 150 21.54 -13.37 -3.56
N ILE A 151 22.07 -13.32 -4.79
CA ILE A 151 22.77 -12.16 -5.34
C ILE A 151 21.81 -10.98 -5.53
N PHE A 152 20.59 -11.22 -6.03
CA PHE A 152 19.59 -10.16 -6.18
C PHE A 152 19.22 -9.54 -4.83
N LEU A 153 18.86 -10.38 -3.87
CA LEU A 153 18.49 -9.91 -2.53
C LEU A 153 19.67 -9.23 -1.82
N SER A 154 20.91 -9.72 -1.99
CA SER A 154 22.09 -9.11 -1.36
C SER A 154 22.38 -7.69 -1.88
N LYS A 155 21.98 -7.38 -3.12
CA LYS A 155 22.11 -6.04 -3.72
C LYS A 155 21.02 -5.06 -3.28
N HIS A 156 19.97 -5.54 -2.62
CA HIS A 156 18.82 -4.74 -2.25
C HIS A 156 18.51 -4.89 -0.75
N PRO A 157 19.29 -4.26 0.15
CA PRO A 157 19.12 -4.39 1.60
C PRO A 157 17.72 -4.00 2.08
N GLY A 158 17.07 -3.02 1.47
CA GLY A 158 15.68 -2.64 1.76
C GLY A 158 14.69 -3.79 1.49
N VAL A 159 14.90 -4.53 0.40
CA VAL A 159 14.07 -5.71 0.05
C VAL A 159 14.24 -6.83 1.07
N GLN A 160 15.47 -7.11 1.51
CA GLN A 160 15.72 -8.07 2.58
C GLN A 160 15.08 -7.65 3.89
N PHE A 161 15.20 -6.36 4.23
CA PHE A 161 14.62 -5.79 5.44
C PHE A 161 13.09 -5.88 5.43
N LEU A 162 12.44 -5.56 4.31
CA LEU A 162 10.99 -5.73 4.15
C LEU A 162 10.56 -7.19 4.35
N MET A 163 11.30 -8.15 3.77
CA MET A 163 11.02 -9.58 3.97
C MET A 163 11.12 -9.98 5.45
N MET A 164 12.11 -9.45 6.16
CA MET A 164 12.27 -9.68 7.61
C MET A 164 11.06 -9.12 8.38
N LEU A 165 10.61 -7.89 8.08
CA LEU A 165 9.44 -7.30 8.73
C LEU A 165 8.19 -8.16 8.56
N LEU A 166 7.92 -8.66 7.33
CA LEU A 166 6.75 -9.52 7.08
C LEU A 166 6.79 -10.82 7.89
N ARG A 167 7.99 -11.41 8.06
CA ARG A 167 8.17 -12.62 8.87
C ARG A 167 7.97 -12.36 10.36
N VAL A 168 8.53 -11.26 10.87
CA VAL A 168 8.44 -10.86 12.29
C VAL A 168 7.02 -10.55 12.69
N TYR A 169 6.34 -9.67 11.93
CA TYR A 169 4.99 -9.21 12.27
C TYR A 169 3.89 -10.10 11.68
N LYS A 170 4.22 -11.05 10.82
CA LYS A 170 3.29 -12.02 10.20
C LYS A 170 2.17 -11.36 9.40
N LEU A 171 2.43 -10.19 8.80
CA LEU A 171 1.46 -9.40 8.07
C LEU A 171 1.49 -9.72 6.57
N PRO A 172 0.33 -9.64 5.87
CA PRO A 172 0.29 -9.51 4.42
C PRO A 172 0.97 -8.20 3.98
N LEU A 173 1.49 -8.18 2.74
CA LEU A 173 2.05 -6.97 2.12
C LEU A 173 1.07 -6.40 1.10
N MET A 174 0.78 -5.11 1.17
CA MET A 174 0.18 -4.36 0.07
C MET A 174 1.29 -3.67 -0.73
N GLY A 175 1.31 -3.88 -2.05
CA GLY A 175 2.39 -3.36 -2.87
C GLY A 175 2.21 -3.56 -4.38
N LEU A 176 3.21 -3.14 -5.16
CA LEU A 176 3.23 -3.22 -6.62
C LEU A 176 3.44 -4.65 -7.10
N ASP A 177 2.51 -5.13 -7.93
CA ASP A 177 2.66 -6.40 -8.65
C ASP A 177 3.85 -6.34 -9.62
N ARG A 178 4.40 -7.50 -9.98
CA ARG A 178 5.56 -7.67 -10.87
C ARG A 178 6.84 -6.99 -10.39
N THR A 179 6.95 -6.72 -9.10
CA THR A 179 8.15 -6.23 -8.44
C THR A 179 8.57 -7.18 -7.32
N SER A 180 9.69 -6.86 -6.68
CA SER A 180 10.16 -7.58 -5.48
C SER A 180 9.13 -7.61 -4.35
N HIS A 181 8.10 -6.73 -4.32
CA HIS A 181 7.02 -6.79 -3.32
C HIS A 181 6.28 -8.13 -3.37
N ALA A 182 5.84 -8.57 -4.55
CA ALA A 182 5.16 -9.85 -4.70
C ALA A 182 6.06 -11.03 -4.28
N GLU A 183 7.32 -10.99 -4.69
CA GLU A 183 8.31 -12.04 -4.40
C GLU A 183 8.65 -12.11 -2.90
N VAL A 184 8.81 -10.95 -2.25
CA VAL A 184 9.08 -10.85 -0.81
C VAL A 184 7.92 -11.41 0.01
N ALA A 185 6.67 -11.07 -0.33
CA ALA A 185 5.49 -11.61 0.34
C ALA A 185 5.44 -13.14 0.20
N ARG A 186 5.64 -13.66 -1.02
CA ARG A 186 5.70 -15.10 -1.30
C ARG A 186 6.78 -15.79 -0.46
N ARG A 187 8.02 -15.28 -0.45
CA ARG A 187 9.14 -15.86 0.32
C ARG A 187 8.97 -15.74 1.82
N ALA A 188 8.26 -14.71 2.27
CA ALA A 188 7.91 -14.60 3.68
C ALA A 188 6.76 -15.54 4.08
N GLY A 189 6.11 -16.21 3.12
CA GLY A 189 4.93 -17.04 3.35
C GLY A 189 3.73 -16.22 3.80
N LYS A 190 3.56 -15.01 3.23
CA LYS A 190 2.51 -14.05 3.58
C LYS A 190 1.64 -13.71 2.38
N GLY A 191 0.42 -13.27 2.66
CA GLY A 191 -0.50 -12.77 1.64
C GLY A 191 0.08 -11.54 0.93
N PHE A 192 -0.31 -11.38 -0.34
CA PHE A 192 0.04 -10.21 -1.14
C PHE A 192 -1.24 -9.55 -1.64
N ILE A 193 -1.35 -8.24 -1.43
CA ILE A 193 -2.46 -7.39 -1.91
C ILE A 193 -1.89 -6.55 -3.04
N LYS A 194 -2.31 -6.82 -4.27
CA LYS A 194 -1.86 -6.10 -5.46
C LYS A 194 -2.44 -4.70 -5.46
N GLU A 195 -1.59 -3.69 -5.41
CA GLU A 195 -1.99 -2.29 -5.35
C GLU A 195 -1.85 -1.61 -6.72
N GLY A 196 -2.81 -0.74 -7.02
CA GLY A 196 -2.75 0.19 -8.14
C GLY A 196 -3.05 1.62 -7.68
N PHE A 197 -2.32 2.61 -8.21
CA PHE A 197 -2.44 4.01 -7.81
C PHE A 197 -3.30 4.79 -8.80
N ALA A 198 -4.41 5.35 -8.33
CA ALA A 198 -5.35 6.10 -9.14
C ALA A 198 -4.73 7.40 -9.68
N ASP A 199 -3.95 8.08 -8.87
CA ASP A 199 -3.44 9.44 -9.05
C ASP A 199 -1.93 9.53 -9.39
N ARG A 200 -1.27 8.39 -9.66
CA ARG A 200 0.18 8.35 -9.93
C ARG A 200 0.47 7.84 -11.33
N LEU A 201 1.42 8.50 -12.01
CA LEU A 201 1.92 8.04 -13.29
C LEU A 201 2.89 6.86 -13.10
N TYR A 202 2.79 5.88 -14.00
CA TYR A 202 3.67 4.71 -14.05
C TYR A 202 4.73 4.89 -15.13
N ARG A 203 5.91 4.31 -14.89
CA ARG A 203 6.93 4.07 -15.93
C ARG A 203 6.56 2.85 -16.77
N ASP A 204 7.22 2.68 -17.91
CA ASP A 204 6.99 1.52 -18.80
C ASP A 204 7.29 0.17 -18.13
N ASN A 205 8.20 0.16 -17.17
CA ASN A 205 8.54 -1.02 -16.38
C ASN A 205 7.55 -1.34 -15.25
N GLY A 206 6.45 -0.56 -15.11
CA GLY A 206 5.41 -0.78 -14.12
C GLY A 206 5.67 -0.17 -12.74
N THR A 207 6.83 0.44 -12.50
CA THR A 207 7.10 1.19 -11.26
C THR A 207 6.52 2.60 -11.32
N LEU A 208 6.38 3.26 -10.15
CA LEU A 208 5.86 4.63 -10.10
C LEU A 208 6.89 5.64 -10.65
N MET A 209 6.40 6.64 -11.37
CA MET A 209 7.22 7.81 -11.71
C MET A 209 7.60 8.55 -10.42
N PRO A 210 8.88 8.98 -10.23
CA PRO A 210 9.28 9.78 -9.08
C PRO A 210 8.40 11.03 -8.95
N ARG A 211 7.99 11.36 -7.74
CA ARG A 211 6.95 12.38 -7.47
C ARG A 211 7.39 13.81 -7.82
N ASP A 212 8.69 14.06 -7.84
CA ASP A 212 9.34 15.30 -8.24
C ASP A 212 9.31 15.56 -9.76
N ARG A 213 8.98 14.52 -10.56
CA ARG A 213 8.92 14.66 -12.01
C ARG A 213 7.61 15.32 -12.46
N PRO A 214 7.67 16.24 -13.44
CA PRO A 214 6.46 16.84 -14.01
C PRO A 214 5.45 15.78 -14.46
N GLY A 215 4.19 15.93 -14.04
CA GLY A 215 3.11 15.00 -14.41
C GLY A 215 3.09 13.68 -13.65
N ALA A 216 4.02 13.44 -12.71
CA ALA A 216 4.04 12.21 -11.90
C ALA A 216 2.77 12.01 -11.05
N VAL A 217 2.11 13.10 -10.67
CA VAL A 217 0.81 13.12 -10.01
C VAL A 217 -0.24 13.56 -11.02
N ILE A 218 -1.28 12.75 -11.19
CA ILE A 218 -2.41 13.04 -12.09
C ILE A 218 -3.38 13.96 -11.34
N LYS A 219 -3.61 15.16 -11.88
CA LYS A 219 -4.49 16.18 -11.28
C LYS A 219 -5.83 16.32 -12.01
N ASP A 220 -6.02 15.60 -13.10
CA ASP A 220 -7.23 15.61 -13.90
C ASP A 220 -8.15 14.46 -13.46
N PRO A 221 -9.38 14.73 -12.96
CA PRO A 221 -10.29 13.69 -12.48
C PRO A 221 -10.70 12.68 -13.56
N ASP A 222 -10.77 13.07 -14.82
CA ASP A 222 -11.15 12.17 -15.90
C ASP A 222 -10.01 11.21 -16.26
N ARG A 223 -8.77 11.70 -16.22
CA ARG A 223 -7.58 10.86 -16.35
C ARG A 223 -7.43 9.89 -15.18
N VAL A 224 -7.74 10.33 -13.95
CA VAL A 224 -7.80 9.45 -12.78
C VAL A 224 -8.83 8.35 -13.00
N ALA A 225 -10.04 8.68 -13.44
CA ALA A 225 -11.09 7.71 -13.72
C ALA A 225 -10.70 6.71 -14.83
N GLU A 226 -10.05 7.19 -15.90
CA GLU A 226 -9.52 6.32 -16.97
C GLU A 226 -8.48 5.33 -16.43
N GLN A 227 -7.54 5.83 -15.62
CA GLN A 227 -6.52 4.99 -15.00
C GLN A 227 -7.13 3.93 -14.07
N VAL A 228 -8.13 4.29 -13.27
CA VAL A 228 -8.85 3.35 -12.40
C VAL A 228 -9.49 2.23 -13.24
N ARG A 229 -10.20 2.53 -14.34
CA ARG A 229 -10.78 1.51 -15.21
C ARG A 229 -9.72 0.56 -15.79
N ARG A 230 -8.54 1.08 -16.10
CA ARG A 230 -7.41 0.29 -16.62
C ARG A 230 -6.78 -0.61 -15.57
N LEU A 231 -6.71 -0.14 -14.31
CA LEU A 231 -6.06 -0.84 -13.20
C LEU A 231 -6.98 -1.86 -12.51
N ALA A 232 -8.25 -1.52 -12.28
CA ALA A 232 -9.18 -2.33 -11.50
C ALA A 232 -9.27 -3.83 -11.89
N PRO A 233 -9.18 -4.22 -13.19
CA PRO A 233 -9.16 -5.65 -13.55
C PRO A 233 -7.89 -6.41 -13.12
N LYS A 234 -6.83 -5.72 -12.72
CA LYS A 234 -5.47 -6.25 -12.54
C LYS A 234 -4.98 -6.22 -11.10
N VAL A 235 -5.69 -5.52 -10.22
CA VAL A 235 -5.28 -5.28 -8.83
C VAL A 235 -6.37 -5.69 -7.85
N ASP A 236 -5.99 -5.82 -6.58
CA ASP A 236 -6.90 -6.13 -5.49
C ASP A 236 -7.36 -4.85 -4.77
N SER A 237 -6.55 -3.79 -4.81
CA SER A 237 -6.78 -2.52 -4.14
C SER A 237 -6.36 -1.33 -5.01
N ILE A 238 -7.17 -0.27 -5.00
CA ILE A 238 -6.83 1.02 -5.62
C ILE A 238 -6.46 2.00 -4.52
N CYS A 239 -5.28 2.62 -4.66
CA CYS A 239 -4.79 3.65 -3.75
C CYS A 239 -5.12 5.05 -4.27
N LEU A 240 -5.52 5.92 -3.34
CA LEU A 240 -5.63 7.34 -3.54
C LEU A 240 -4.94 8.09 -2.39
N HIS A 241 -4.18 9.15 -2.71
CA HIS A 241 -3.52 9.97 -1.70
C HIS A 241 -4.41 11.10 -1.18
N GLY A 242 -4.31 11.36 0.14
CA GLY A 242 -5.05 12.44 0.81
C GLY A 242 -4.33 13.80 0.85
N ASP A 243 -3.11 13.89 0.32
CA ASP A 243 -2.23 15.06 0.43
C ASP A 243 -2.51 16.19 -0.61
N GLY A 244 -3.51 16.03 -1.44
CA GLY A 244 -3.92 17.03 -2.43
C GLY A 244 -5.20 17.77 -2.04
N PRO A 245 -5.38 19.05 -2.48
CA PRO A 245 -6.58 19.83 -2.18
C PRO A 245 -7.86 19.21 -2.76
N ASP A 246 -7.75 18.47 -3.86
CA ASP A 246 -8.88 17.87 -4.58
C ASP A 246 -9.11 16.40 -4.18
N CYS A 247 -8.47 15.91 -3.10
CA CYS A 247 -8.49 14.49 -2.73
C CYS A 247 -9.89 13.93 -2.48
N LEU A 248 -10.83 14.72 -1.94
CA LEU A 248 -12.21 14.28 -1.72
C LEU A 248 -12.95 14.10 -3.04
N GLN A 249 -12.80 15.04 -3.99
CA GLN A 249 -13.38 14.93 -5.32
C GLN A 249 -12.83 13.70 -6.06
N PHE A 250 -11.54 13.44 -5.93
CA PHE A 250 -10.93 12.26 -6.51
C PHE A 250 -11.44 10.97 -5.86
N ALA A 251 -11.57 10.94 -4.54
CA ALA A 251 -12.08 9.78 -3.81
C ALA A 251 -13.52 9.42 -4.26
N GLU A 252 -14.40 10.41 -4.35
CA GLU A 252 -15.75 10.24 -4.86
C GLU A 252 -15.74 9.73 -6.31
N ARG A 253 -14.92 10.36 -7.16
CA ARG A 253 -14.80 10.00 -8.58
C ARG A 253 -14.27 8.59 -8.77
N VAL A 254 -13.24 8.19 -8.00
CA VAL A 254 -12.66 6.84 -8.03
C VAL A 254 -13.69 5.82 -7.60
N ARG A 255 -14.35 6.03 -6.47
CA ARG A 255 -15.38 5.12 -5.95
C ARG A 255 -16.51 4.93 -6.96
N LYS A 256 -17.06 6.04 -7.46
CA LYS A 256 -18.12 5.99 -8.49
C LYS A 256 -17.64 5.26 -9.75
N THR A 257 -16.42 5.48 -10.20
CA THR A 257 -15.86 4.81 -11.38
C THR A 257 -15.79 3.29 -11.20
N LEU A 258 -15.42 2.82 -10.00
CA LEU A 258 -15.38 1.39 -9.67
C LEU A 258 -16.79 0.79 -9.65
N GLU A 259 -17.74 1.47 -9.00
CA GLU A 259 -19.14 1.04 -8.91
C GLU A 259 -19.80 1.00 -10.30
N ASP A 260 -19.61 2.03 -11.13
CA ASP A 260 -20.10 2.09 -12.53
C ASP A 260 -19.46 0.99 -13.41
N ALA A 261 -18.25 0.55 -13.10
CA ALA A 261 -17.57 -0.57 -13.77
C ALA A 261 -18.00 -1.96 -13.27
N GLY A 262 -18.96 -2.01 -12.34
CA GLY A 262 -19.53 -3.25 -11.82
C GLY A 262 -18.72 -3.91 -10.71
N TYR A 263 -17.94 -3.13 -9.97
CA TYR A 263 -17.25 -3.62 -8.75
C TYR A 263 -18.07 -3.31 -7.50
N GLU A 264 -18.03 -4.23 -6.54
CA GLU A 264 -18.38 -3.95 -5.14
C GLU A 264 -17.14 -3.38 -4.45
N VAL A 265 -17.19 -2.09 -4.05
CA VAL A 265 -16.10 -1.47 -3.30
C VAL A 265 -16.14 -1.96 -1.86
N GLY A 266 -15.17 -2.82 -1.49
CA GLY A 266 -15.10 -3.48 -0.18
C GLY A 266 -13.77 -4.21 0.02
N ALA A 267 -13.28 -4.25 1.25
CA ALA A 267 -12.02 -4.89 1.64
C ALA A 267 -12.20 -6.34 2.12
#